data_86e475f96131539e84a62fab5a261be2
#
_entry.id   86e475f96131539e84a62fab5a261be2
#
_cell.length_a   1.000
_cell.length_b   1.000
_cell.length_c   1.000
_cell.angle_alpha   90.00
_cell.angle_beta   90.00
_cell.angle_gamma   90.00
#
_symmetry.space_group_name_H-M   'P 1'
#
loop_
_entity.id
_entity.type
_entity.pdbx_description
1 polymer ?
#
loop_
_entity_poly.entity_id
_entity_poly.type
_entity_poly.pdbx_seq_one_letter_code
_entity_poly.pdbx_strand_id
1 'polypeptide(L)'
;MDFKEVVSKRRSTRRYTGKPVEVERLRSAMELALKAPSSKNTRSTRLMAVTDLKRVHALGALRDWGSSLLEEAGAAIVVLGDEEASPMWQTNASIMAAVLQLALVNEGLASCWVH
;
A
#
# COMPACT_ATOMS: atom_id res chain seq x y z
N MET A 1 -13.56 -12.70 2.14
CA MET A 1 -12.59 -13.75 2.56
C MET A 1 -12.42 -13.72 4.06
N ASP A 2 -12.21 -14.89 4.65
CA ASP A 2 -11.85 -14.89 6.07
C ASP A 2 -10.37 -14.51 6.25
N PHE A 3 -10.00 -14.18 7.47
CA PHE A 3 -8.65 -13.71 7.78
C PHE A 3 -7.57 -14.72 7.42
N LYS A 4 -7.83 -16.00 7.66
CA LYS A 4 -6.88 -17.07 7.34
C LYS A 4 -6.58 -17.13 5.84
N GLU A 5 -7.60 -17.00 5.02
CA GLU A 5 -7.45 -16.98 3.56
C GLU A 5 -6.65 -15.77 3.12
N VAL A 6 -6.96 -14.59 3.66
CA VAL A 6 -6.27 -13.35 3.32
C VAL A 6 -4.77 -13.47 3.60
N VAL A 7 -4.42 -13.90 4.80
CA VAL A 7 -3.02 -14.05 5.19
C VAL A 7 -2.31 -15.07 4.30
N SER A 8 -2.98 -16.17 3.99
CA SER A 8 -2.39 -17.24 3.17
C SER A 8 -2.20 -16.85 1.71
N LYS A 9 -3.07 -15.99 1.19
CA LYS A 9 -3.03 -15.55 -0.22
C LYS A 9 -2.09 -14.39 -0.48
N ARG A 10 -1.73 -13.61 0.54
CA ARG A 10 -0.85 -12.47 0.34
C ARG A 10 0.50 -12.92 -0.25
N ARG A 11 0.91 -12.26 -1.29
CA ARG A 11 2.20 -12.44 -1.97
C ARG A 11 2.77 -11.07 -2.33
N SER A 12 4.08 -10.98 -2.45
CA SER A 12 4.72 -9.83 -3.09
C SER A 12 4.66 -10.05 -4.59
N THR A 13 3.63 -9.47 -5.23
CA THR A 13 3.37 -9.63 -6.66
C THR A 13 4.07 -8.53 -7.43
N ARG A 14 4.89 -8.91 -8.42
CA ARG A 14 5.72 -7.97 -9.18
C ARG A 14 5.38 -7.89 -10.67
N ARG A 15 4.35 -8.60 -11.12
CA ARG A 15 3.83 -8.55 -12.48
C ARG A 15 2.34 -8.24 -12.43
N TYR A 16 1.92 -7.24 -13.18
CA TYR A 16 0.54 -6.75 -13.17
C TYR A 16 -0.01 -6.65 -14.59
N THR A 17 -1.33 -6.55 -14.71
CA THR A 17 -2.00 -6.44 -16.01
C THR A 17 -1.94 -5.02 -16.58
N GLY A 18 -1.63 -4.02 -15.75
CA GLY A 18 -1.66 -2.62 -16.16
C GLY A 18 -3.06 -2.01 -16.18
N LYS A 19 -4.09 -2.79 -15.87
CA LYS A 19 -5.47 -2.27 -15.83
C LYS A 19 -5.65 -1.30 -14.66
N PRO A 20 -6.36 -0.18 -14.87
CA PRO A 20 -6.69 0.71 -13.77
C PRO A 20 -7.45 -0.01 -12.66
N VAL A 21 -7.18 0.37 -11.44
CA VAL A 21 -7.87 -0.19 -10.26
C VAL A 21 -9.04 0.73 -9.91
N GLU A 22 -10.19 0.15 -9.62
CA GLU A 22 -11.36 0.90 -9.20
C GLU A 22 -11.07 1.64 -7.89
N VAL A 23 -11.36 2.94 -7.86
CA VAL A 23 -11.09 3.81 -6.71
C VAL A 23 -11.77 3.29 -5.44
N GLU A 24 -12.98 2.76 -5.55
CA GLU A 24 -13.72 2.26 -4.39
C GLU A 24 -13.04 1.06 -3.72
N ARG A 25 -12.37 0.23 -4.52
CA ARG A 25 -11.61 -0.91 -3.96
C ARG A 25 -10.38 -0.42 -3.20
N LEU A 26 -9.69 0.60 -3.73
CA LEU A 26 -8.56 1.22 -3.04
C LEU A 26 -9.03 1.89 -1.75
N ARG A 27 -10.12 2.63 -1.82
CA ARG A 27 -10.68 3.33 -0.67
C ARG A 27 -11.04 2.35 0.44
N SER A 28 -11.73 1.27 0.11
CA SER A 28 -12.11 0.24 1.06
C SER A 28 -10.90 -0.36 1.79
N ALA A 29 -9.84 -0.68 1.03
CA ALA A 29 -8.62 -1.21 1.61
C ALA A 29 -7.90 -0.18 2.49
N MET A 30 -7.84 1.07 2.04
CA MET A 30 -7.19 2.14 2.79
C MET A 30 -7.91 2.44 4.11
N GLU A 31 -9.25 2.42 4.10
CA GLU A 31 -10.05 2.62 5.31
C GLU A 31 -9.75 1.54 6.37
N LEU A 32 -9.59 0.30 5.93
CA LEU A 32 -9.20 -0.78 6.85
C LEU A 32 -7.78 -0.56 7.38
N ALA A 33 -6.86 -0.16 6.51
CA ALA A 33 -5.47 0.08 6.91
C ALA A 33 -5.36 1.20 7.96
N LEU A 34 -6.22 2.21 7.88
CA LEU A 34 -6.23 3.31 8.85
C LEU A 34 -6.59 2.85 10.27
N LYS A 35 -7.13 1.65 10.41
CA LYS A 35 -7.43 1.06 11.73
C LYS A 35 -6.22 0.39 12.37
N ALA A 36 -5.08 0.35 11.68
CA ALA A 36 -3.87 -0.23 12.23
C ALA A 36 -3.43 0.51 13.51
N PRO A 37 -2.86 -0.21 14.48
CA PRO A 37 -2.37 0.43 15.70
C PRO A 37 -1.16 1.32 15.41
N SER A 38 -0.96 2.30 16.25
CA SER A 38 0.25 3.14 16.22
C SER A 38 0.73 3.37 17.63
N SER A 39 2.03 3.60 17.79
CA SER A 39 2.64 3.87 19.10
C SER A 39 1.95 5.07 19.75
N LYS A 40 1.46 4.90 20.99
CA LYS A 40 0.73 5.91 21.74
C LYS A 40 -0.46 6.51 20.99
N ASN A 41 -1.00 5.78 20.02
CA ASN A 41 -2.11 6.22 19.19
C ASN A 41 -1.83 7.55 18.47
N THR A 42 -0.58 7.77 18.08
CA THR A 42 -0.17 9.05 17.46
C THR A 42 -0.68 9.21 16.03
N ARG A 43 -1.07 8.10 15.38
CA ARG A 43 -1.58 8.11 14.01
C ARG A 43 -0.69 8.89 13.05
N SER A 44 0.61 8.63 13.14
CA SER A 44 1.64 9.36 12.38
C SER A 44 1.72 8.97 10.91
N THR A 45 0.90 8.02 10.44
CA THR A 45 0.94 7.52 9.07
C THR A 45 -0.24 8.05 8.27
N ARG A 46 0.03 8.46 7.03
CA ARG A 46 -0.99 8.87 6.07
C ARG A 46 -0.85 8.04 4.81
N LEU A 47 -1.96 7.86 4.10
CA LEU A 47 -1.99 7.12 2.85
C LEU A 47 -2.43 8.05 1.72
N MET A 48 -1.78 7.92 0.56
CA MET A 48 -2.13 8.69 -0.62
C MET A 48 -2.23 7.74 -1.81
N ALA A 49 -3.42 7.63 -2.40
CA ALA A 49 -3.60 6.83 -3.60
C ALA A 49 -3.20 7.63 -4.84
N VAL A 50 -2.46 6.99 -5.74
CA VAL A 50 -2.11 7.54 -7.05
C VAL A 50 -2.79 6.64 -8.09
N THR A 51 -3.72 7.20 -8.84
CA THR A 51 -4.54 6.46 -9.82
C THR A 51 -4.34 6.90 -11.27
N ASP A 52 -3.71 8.04 -11.50
CA ASP A 52 -3.30 8.47 -12.84
C ASP A 52 -2.19 7.53 -13.32
N LEU A 53 -2.44 6.75 -14.36
CA LEU A 53 -1.50 5.75 -14.85
C LEU A 53 -0.14 6.32 -15.24
N LYS A 54 -0.11 7.52 -15.80
CA LYS A 54 1.17 8.17 -16.14
C LYS A 54 2.01 8.42 -14.90
N ARG A 55 1.37 8.88 -13.83
CA ARG A 55 2.06 9.13 -12.55
C ARG A 55 2.50 7.83 -11.89
N VAL A 56 1.63 6.82 -11.91
CA VAL A 56 1.97 5.50 -11.36
C VAL A 56 3.20 4.94 -12.07
N HIS A 57 3.20 4.96 -13.40
CA HIS A 57 4.31 4.41 -14.18
C HIS A 57 5.59 5.22 -14.01
N ALA A 58 5.47 6.55 -13.84
CA ALA A 58 6.63 7.42 -13.57
C ALA A 58 7.30 7.07 -12.23
N LEU A 59 6.55 6.55 -11.26
CA LEU A 59 7.11 6.09 -9.99
C LEU A 59 8.06 4.90 -10.17
N GLY A 60 7.99 4.21 -11.31
CA GLY A 60 8.93 3.13 -11.62
C GLY A 60 10.38 3.56 -11.70
N ALA A 61 10.63 4.84 -11.95
CA ALA A 61 11.98 5.41 -12.01
C ALA A 61 12.46 5.95 -10.66
N LEU A 62 11.69 5.81 -9.59
CA LEU A 62 11.97 6.36 -8.27
C LEU A 62 13.28 5.84 -7.69
N ARG A 63 13.62 4.59 -7.97
CA ARG A 63 14.83 3.95 -7.48
C ARG A 63 15.52 3.22 -8.64
N ASP A 64 16.83 3.06 -8.51
CA ASP A 64 17.60 2.28 -9.49
C ASP A 64 17.21 0.79 -9.45
N TRP A 65 16.76 0.31 -8.27
CA TRP A 65 16.38 -1.08 -8.06
C TRP A 65 15.07 -1.19 -7.30
N GLY A 66 14.23 -2.13 -7.70
CA GLY A 66 13.07 -2.53 -6.91
C GLY A 66 11.79 -1.73 -7.14
N SER A 67 11.81 -0.66 -7.93
CA SER A 67 10.60 0.11 -8.20
C SER A 67 10.02 -0.09 -9.61
N SER A 68 10.73 -0.79 -10.49
CA SER A 68 10.31 -0.96 -11.90
C SER A 68 8.96 -1.67 -12.04
N LEU A 69 8.53 -2.45 -11.04
CA LEU A 69 7.21 -3.08 -11.06
C LEU A 69 6.08 -2.07 -11.18
N LEU A 70 6.30 -0.82 -10.77
CA LEU A 70 5.31 0.26 -10.88
C LEU A 70 5.02 0.66 -12.33
N GLU A 71 5.89 0.34 -13.26
CA GLU A 71 5.69 0.61 -14.69
C GLU A 71 4.50 -0.19 -15.25
N GLU A 72 4.10 -1.28 -14.61
CA GLU A 72 2.99 -2.13 -15.02
C GLU A 72 1.80 -2.09 -14.05
N ALA A 73 1.90 -1.30 -12.97
CA ALA A 73 0.86 -1.27 -11.95
C ALA A 73 -0.35 -0.45 -12.38
N GLY A 74 -1.53 -0.82 -11.90
CA GLY A 74 -2.78 -0.11 -12.16
C GLY A 74 -3.05 1.01 -11.17
N ALA A 75 -2.33 1.05 -10.06
CA ALA A 75 -2.41 2.09 -9.04
C ALA A 75 -1.19 1.99 -8.13
N ALA A 76 -0.97 3.02 -7.33
CA ALA A 76 0.02 2.98 -6.26
C ALA A 76 -0.57 3.64 -5.02
N ILE A 77 -0.16 3.18 -3.85
CA ILE A 77 -0.50 3.82 -2.60
C ILE A 77 0.79 4.21 -1.91
N VAL A 78 0.94 5.51 -1.66
CA VAL A 78 2.11 6.05 -0.97
C VAL A 78 1.81 6.04 0.53
N VAL A 79 2.71 5.44 1.30
CA VAL A 79 2.61 5.38 2.75
C VAL A 79 3.56 6.43 3.32
N LEU A 80 3.00 7.43 3.98
CA LEU A 80 3.72 8.60 4.47
C LEU A 80 3.80 8.57 6.00
N GLY A 81 5.00 8.72 6.53
CA GLY A 81 5.21 8.81 7.97
C GLY A 81 5.56 10.22 8.40
N ASP A 82 4.93 10.70 9.47
CA ASP A 82 5.20 12.01 10.05
C ASP A 82 6.17 11.85 11.21
N GLU A 83 7.43 12.21 10.99
CA GLU A 83 8.48 12.07 12.00
C GLU A 83 8.31 13.04 13.18
N GLU A 84 7.58 14.14 12.99
CA GLU A 84 7.31 15.08 14.07
C GLU A 84 6.22 14.57 15.00
N ALA A 85 5.25 13.82 14.46
CA ALA A 85 4.15 13.27 15.25
C ALA A 85 4.59 12.13 16.17
N SER A 86 5.61 11.37 15.78
CA SER A 86 6.07 10.21 16.56
C SER A 86 7.51 9.84 16.20
N PRO A 87 8.36 9.55 17.22
CA PRO A 87 9.67 8.97 16.94
C PRO A 87 9.57 7.56 16.36
N MET A 88 8.41 6.91 16.49
CA MET A 88 8.13 5.57 15.95
C MET A 88 7.44 5.62 14.60
N TRP A 89 7.61 6.72 13.86
CA TRP A 89 6.91 6.91 12.59
C TRP A 89 7.20 5.81 11.55
N GLN A 90 8.43 5.32 11.49
CA GLN A 90 8.78 4.23 10.56
C GLN A 90 8.08 2.92 10.95
N THR A 91 8.09 2.59 12.24
CA THR A 91 7.41 1.40 12.74
C THR A 91 5.91 1.49 12.49
N ASN A 92 5.31 2.64 12.79
CA ASN A 92 3.87 2.86 12.57
C ASN A 92 3.52 2.72 11.09
N ALA A 93 4.34 3.30 10.20
CA ALA A 93 4.13 3.20 8.76
C ALA A 93 4.24 1.75 8.27
N SER A 94 5.21 0.99 8.79
CA SER A 94 5.40 -0.41 8.43
C SER A 94 4.22 -1.28 8.85
N ILE A 95 3.69 -1.06 10.05
CA ILE A 95 2.50 -1.77 10.52
C ILE A 95 1.32 -1.48 9.60
N MET A 96 1.08 -0.20 9.31
CA MET A 96 -0.03 0.18 8.42
C MET A 96 0.14 -0.41 7.02
N ALA A 97 1.35 -0.40 6.48
CA ALA A 97 1.63 -0.98 5.17
C ALA A 97 1.31 -2.49 5.14
N ALA A 98 1.64 -3.22 6.21
CA ALA A 98 1.33 -4.64 6.29
C ALA A 98 -0.18 -4.87 6.33
N VAL A 99 -0.91 -4.10 7.14
CA VAL A 99 -2.38 -4.18 7.19
C VAL A 99 -2.99 -3.84 5.83
N LEU A 100 -2.45 -2.81 5.16
CA LEU A 100 -2.90 -2.42 3.83
C LEU A 100 -2.74 -3.56 2.81
N GLN A 101 -1.62 -4.26 2.84
CA GLN A 101 -1.41 -5.39 1.93
C GLN A 101 -2.46 -6.48 2.14
N LEU A 102 -2.81 -6.78 3.39
CA LEU A 102 -3.86 -7.73 3.70
C LEU A 102 -5.23 -7.24 3.24
N ALA A 103 -5.51 -5.96 3.47
CA ALA A 103 -6.77 -5.35 3.03
C ALA A 103 -6.92 -5.39 1.51
N LEU A 104 -5.82 -5.17 0.77
CA LEU A 104 -5.83 -5.25 -0.70
C LEU A 104 -6.13 -6.67 -1.17
N VAL A 105 -5.58 -7.68 -0.53
CA VAL A 105 -5.91 -9.08 -0.84
C VAL A 105 -7.40 -9.33 -0.62
N ASN A 106 -7.96 -8.81 0.45
CA ASN A 106 -9.40 -8.93 0.72
C ASN A 106 -10.25 -8.30 -0.37
N GLU A 107 -9.74 -7.28 -1.06
CA GLU A 107 -10.41 -6.66 -2.22
C GLU A 107 -10.10 -7.40 -3.54
N GLY A 108 -9.38 -8.50 -3.49
CA GLY A 108 -9.00 -9.25 -4.68
C GLY A 108 -7.87 -8.60 -5.48
N LEU A 109 -7.08 -7.74 -4.84
CA LEU A 109 -5.97 -7.04 -5.47
C LEU A 109 -4.63 -7.61 -4.99
N ALA A 110 -3.66 -7.62 -5.89
CA ALA A 110 -2.28 -7.98 -5.58
C ALA A 110 -1.45 -6.73 -5.39
N SER A 111 -0.41 -6.82 -4.59
CA SER A 111 0.46 -5.68 -4.31
C SER A 111 1.89 -6.11 -4.02
N CYS A 112 2.78 -5.15 -3.99
CA CYS A 112 4.16 -5.34 -3.55
C CYS A 112 4.64 -4.07 -2.85
N TRP A 113 5.34 -4.28 -1.75
CA TRP A 113 5.96 -3.17 -1.02
C TRP A 113 7.21 -2.72 -1.78
N VAL A 114 7.27 -1.43 -2.09
CA VAL A 114 8.46 -0.77 -2.64
C VAL A 114 9.01 0.13 -1.53
N HIS A 115 10.23 -0.14 -1.14
CA HIS A 115 10.84 0.55 -0.01
C HIS A 115 11.45 1.89 -0.42
#